data_3e1dc907b0d0c089c889d72bedf3b55e
#
_entry.id   3e1dc907b0d0c089c889d72bedf3b55e
#
_cell.length_a   1.000
_cell.length_b   1.000
_cell.length_c   1.000
_cell.angle_alpha   90.00
_cell.angle_beta   90.00
_cell.angle_gamma   90.00
#
_symmetry.space_group_name_H-M   'P 1'
#
loop_
_entity.id
_entity.type
_entity.pdbx_description
1 polymer ?
#
loop_
_entity_poly.entity_id
_entity_poly.type
_entity_poly.pdbx_seq_one_letter_code
_entity_poly.pdbx_strand_id
1 'polypeptide(L)'
;MKIFFLTILLGGLSLWFSPPEAPVAWQVPTTHDFGDLERHKPAKAVFTFRNNGSDSLYIDNVRPACGCTSPEWEDVLVPPDSLGHIVIEYDAEDAGYFNKWIKVYFNGYRKAERLWIEGWVEE
;
A
#
# COMPACT_ATOMS: atom_id res chain seq x y z
N MET A 1 50.14 -32.23 -25.49
CA MET A 1 49.87 -31.69 -24.18
C MET A 1 48.68 -30.75 -24.30
N LYS A 2 47.48 -31.12 -23.85
CA LYS A 2 46.31 -30.29 -23.91
C LYS A 2 46.16 -29.58 -22.58
N ILE A 3 46.27 -28.25 -22.59
CA ILE A 3 46.02 -27.45 -21.40
C ILE A 3 44.54 -27.12 -21.37
N PHE A 4 43.84 -27.69 -20.38
CA PHE A 4 42.44 -27.33 -20.11
C PHE A 4 42.46 -26.06 -19.24
N PHE A 5 42.08 -24.93 -19.82
CA PHE A 5 41.77 -23.76 -19.02
C PHE A 5 40.41 -23.96 -18.40
N LEU A 6 40.39 -24.28 -17.11
CA LEU A 6 39.18 -24.28 -16.31
C LEU A 6 38.84 -22.81 -16.03
N THR A 7 38.02 -22.22 -16.87
CA THR A 7 37.43 -20.92 -16.58
C THR A 7 36.45 -21.10 -15.45
N ILE A 8 36.88 -20.80 -14.24
CA ILE A 8 35.98 -20.68 -13.10
C ILE A 8 35.17 -19.41 -13.33
N LEU A 9 33.95 -19.58 -13.83
CA LEU A 9 32.98 -18.51 -13.90
C LEU A 9 32.54 -18.23 -12.46
N LEU A 10 33.17 -17.29 -11.78
CA LEU A 10 32.67 -16.71 -10.56
C LEU A 10 31.44 -15.90 -10.90
N GLY A 11 30.31 -16.60 -10.98
CA GLY A 11 29.02 -15.96 -11.01
C GLY A 11 28.85 -15.18 -9.72
N GLY A 12 29.05 -13.87 -9.77
CA GLY A 12 28.77 -13.01 -8.65
C GLY A 12 27.30 -13.14 -8.31
N LEU A 13 26.99 -13.82 -7.21
CA LEU A 13 25.66 -13.88 -6.64
C LEU A 13 25.37 -12.49 -6.07
N SER A 14 24.77 -11.64 -6.89
CA SER A 14 24.29 -10.33 -6.43
C SER A 14 23.12 -10.58 -5.50
N LEU A 15 23.38 -10.61 -4.20
CA LEU A 15 22.34 -10.64 -3.19
C LEU A 15 21.66 -9.25 -3.15
N TRP A 16 20.55 -9.14 -3.84
CA TRP A 16 19.71 -7.96 -3.74
C TRP A 16 18.92 -8.03 -2.43
N PHE A 17 19.38 -7.25 -1.45
CA PHE A 17 18.64 -7.10 -0.20
C PHE A 17 17.54 -6.04 -0.40
N SER A 18 16.30 -6.50 -0.57
CA SER A 18 15.15 -5.62 -0.46
C SER A 18 14.82 -5.41 1.03
N PRO A 19 14.42 -4.19 1.46
CA PRO A 19 13.95 -4.01 2.82
C PRO A 19 12.75 -4.93 3.08
N PRO A 20 12.62 -5.49 4.29
CA PRO A 20 11.50 -6.37 4.61
C PRO A 20 10.17 -5.63 4.47
N GLU A 21 9.22 -6.29 3.83
CA GLU A 21 7.85 -5.80 3.70
C GLU A 21 7.03 -6.21 4.93
N ALA A 22 6.07 -5.37 5.30
CA ALA A 22 5.12 -5.73 6.34
C ALA A 22 4.34 -6.98 5.92
N PRO A 23 4.15 -7.96 6.84
CA PRO A 23 3.45 -9.20 6.53
C PRO A 23 1.94 -8.99 6.51
N VAL A 24 1.46 -8.22 5.56
CA VAL A 24 0.04 -7.91 5.40
C VAL A 24 -0.50 -8.51 4.11
N ALA A 25 -1.70 -9.07 4.18
CA ALA A 25 -2.45 -9.53 3.02
C ALA A 25 -3.68 -8.63 2.84
N TRP A 26 -3.68 -7.86 1.77
CA TRP A 26 -4.84 -7.03 1.45
C TRP A 26 -6.01 -7.91 1.04
N GLN A 27 -7.15 -7.74 1.71
CA GLN A 27 -8.36 -8.53 1.49
C GLN A 27 -9.23 -7.96 0.36
N VAL A 28 -8.88 -6.77 -0.10
CA VAL A 28 -9.50 -6.08 -1.23
C VAL A 28 -8.40 -5.62 -2.18
N PRO A 29 -8.69 -5.32 -3.45
CA PRO A 29 -7.69 -4.75 -4.35
C PRO A 29 -7.06 -3.50 -3.76
N THR A 30 -5.77 -3.29 -3.99
CA THR A 30 -5.03 -2.11 -3.51
C THR A 30 -5.34 -0.85 -4.32
N THR A 31 -6.06 -0.99 -5.41
CA THR A 31 -6.63 0.11 -6.18
C THR A 31 -8.15 0.04 -6.07
N HIS A 32 -8.75 1.12 -5.58
CA HIS A 32 -10.21 1.25 -5.54
C HIS A 32 -10.67 2.23 -6.61
N ASP A 33 -11.50 1.75 -7.52
CA ASP A 33 -12.15 2.59 -8.55
C ASP A 33 -13.53 3.00 -8.06
N PHE A 34 -13.68 4.30 -7.81
CA PHE A 34 -14.98 4.87 -7.41
C PHE A 34 -15.97 4.99 -8.59
N GLY A 35 -15.50 4.83 -9.82
CA GLY A 35 -16.33 5.14 -10.99
C GLY A 35 -16.63 6.63 -11.10
N ASP A 36 -17.83 6.96 -11.49
CA ASP A 36 -18.28 8.35 -11.62
C ASP A 36 -18.79 8.87 -10.28
N LEU A 37 -18.21 9.97 -9.83
CA LEU A 37 -18.58 10.64 -8.60
C LEU A 37 -19.25 11.97 -8.89
N GLU A 38 -20.20 12.33 -8.05
CA GLU A 38 -20.79 13.65 -8.06
C GLU A 38 -19.84 14.65 -7.39
N ARG A 39 -19.62 15.78 -8.06
CA ARG A 39 -18.75 16.83 -7.55
C ARG A 39 -19.25 17.36 -6.20
N HIS A 40 -18.32 17.64 -5.30
CA HIS A 40 -18.55 18.12 -3.93
C HIS A 40 -19.23 17.10 -2.99
N LYS A 41 -19.39 15.86 -3.43
CA LYS A 41 -19.83 14.76 -2.56
C LYS A 41 -18.66 13.83 -2.24
N PRO A 42 -18.10 13.89 -1.02
CA PRO A 42 -17.04 13.00 -0.62
C PRO A 42 -17.43 11.52 -0.73
N ALA A 43 -16.47 10.71 -1.13
CA ALA A 43 -16.64 9.27 -1.26
C ALA A 43 -15.62 8.53 -0.40
N LYS A 44 -16.00 7.41 0.19
CA LYS A 44 -15.15 6.62 1.07
C LYS A 44 -14.89 5.23 0.51
N ALA A 45 -13.65 4.77 0.64
CA ALA A 45 -13.24 3.41 0.37
C ALA A 45 -12.63 2.80 1.63
N VAL A 46 -12.92 1.54 1.90
CA VAL A 46 -12.35 0.80 3.02
C VAL A 46 -11.36 -0.21 2.50
N PHE A 47 -10.12 -0.11 2.95
CA PHE A 47 -9.07 -1.09 2.67
C PHE A 47 -8.85 -1.95 3.90
N THR A 48 -9.12 -3.22 3.75
CA THR A 48 -8.97 -4.21 4.82
C THR A 48 -7.74 -5.06 4.55
N PHE A 49 -6.94 -5.27 5.57
CA PHE A 49 -5.78 -6.16 5.52
C PHE A 49 -5.84 -7.20 6.64
N ARG A 50 -5.18 -8.34 6.40
CA ARG A 50 -4.95 -9.37 7.40
C ARG A 50 -3.49 -9.34 7.80
N ASN A 51 -3.20 -9.43 9.10
CA ASN A 51 -1.84 -9.63 9.59
C ASN A 51 -1.43 -11.09 9.39
N ASN A 52 -0.58 -11.35 8.40
CA ASN A 52 -0.05 -12.69 8.11
C ASN A 52 1.25 -13.00 8.86
N GLY A 53 1.71 -12.11 9.71
CA GLY A 53 2.92 -12.30 10.52
C GLY A 53 2.67 -13.04 11.82
N SER A 54 3.75 -13.28 12.55
CA SER A 54 3.72 -13.90 13.86
C SER A 54 3.64 -12.90 15.02
N ASP A 55 3.85 -11.62 14.74
CA ASP A 55 3.80 -10.53 15.71
C ASP A 55 2.64 -9.58 15.42
N SER A 56 2.16 -8.90 16.47
CA SER A 56 1.16 -7.84 16.29
C SER A 56 1.71 -6.69 15.47
N LEU A 57 0.86 -6.11 14.63
CA LEU A 57 1.18 -4.94 13.81
C LEU A 57 0.32 -3.76 14.23
N TYR A 58 0.83 -2.55 14.02
CA TYR A 58 -0.02 -1.37 14.02
C TYR A 58 0.43 -0.40 12.91
N ILE A 59 -0.49 0.44 12.50
CA ILE A 59 -0.23 1.45 11.50
C ILE A 59 0.42 2.64 12.18
N ASP A 60 1.65 2.95 11.77
CA ASP A 60 2.42 4.06 12.30
C ASP A 60 2.01 5.38 11.68
N ASN A 61 1.76 5.38 10.37
CA ASN A 61 1.32 6.57 9.65
C ASN A 61 0.67 6.18 8.32
N VAL A 62 -0.24 7.04 7.85
CA VAL A 62 -0.84 6.94 6.51
C VAL A 62 -0.69 8.30 5.84
N ARG A 63 0.00 8.33 4.70
CA ARG A 63 0.31 9.55 3.96
C ARG A 63 -0.44 9.60 2.64
N PRO A 64 -1.41 10.50 2.48
CA PRO A 64 -2.05 10.73 1.19
C PRO A 64 -1.15 11.58 0.27
N ALA A 65 -1.39 11.45 -1.05
CA ALA A 65 -0.66 12.23 -2.06
C ALA A 65 -1.02 13.71 -2.06
N CYS A 66 -2.20 14.07 -1.54
CA CYS A 66 -2.72 15.44 -1.54
C CYS A 66 -3.65 15.67 -0.35
N GLY A 67 -3.96 16.93 -0.06
CA GLY A 67 -4.97 17.30 0.93
C GLY A 67 -6.41 16.96 0.52
N CYS A 68 -6.61 16.48 -0.71
CA CYS A 68 -7.91 16.04 -1.22
C CYS A 68 -8.35 14.67 -0.70
N THR A 69 -7.45 13.96 -0.03
CA THR A 69 -7.65 12.61 0.48
C THR A 69 -7.41 12.59 1.98
N SER A 70 -8.37 12.07 2.73
CA SER A 70 -8.30 12.00 4.19
C SER A 70 -8.32 10.55 4.66
N PRO A 71 -7.22 10.05 5.21
CA PRO A 71 -7.17 8.71 5.78
C PRO A 71 -7.65 8.69 7.22
N GLU A 72 -8.38 7.65 7.60
CA GLU A 72 -8.76 7.35 8.98
C GLU A 72 -8.42 5.88 9.28
N TRP A 73 -7.82 5.64 10.42
CA TRP A 73 -7.50 4.29 10.89
C TRP A 73 -7.52 4.25 12.42
N GLU A 74 -7.75 3.06 12.96
CA GLU A 74 -7.63 2.86 14.40
C GLU A 74 -6.16 2.68 14.78
N ASP A 75 -5.72 3.41 15.79
CA ASP A 75 -4.38 3.30 16.36
C ASP A 75 -4.35 2.18 17.41
N VAL A 76 -4.54 0.94 16.93
CA VAL A 76 -4.59 -0.26 17.75
C VAL A 76 -3.67 -1.33 17.19
N LEU A 77 -3.20 -2.21 18.06
CA LEU A 77 -2.47 -3.40 17.64
C LEU A 77 -3.41 -4.36 16.93
N VAL A 78 -2.96 -4.84 15.79
CA VAL A 78 -3.63 -5.89 15.02
C VAL A 78 -2.88 -7.20 15.30
N PRO A 79 -3.46 -8.12 16.09
CA PRO A 79 -2.81 -9.39 16.37
C PRO A 79 -2.60 -10.24 15.12
N PRO A 80 -1.70 -11.26 15.20
CA PRO A 80 -1.56 -12.21 14.10
C PRO A 80 -2.91 -12.81 13.68
N ASP A 81 -3.09 -12.95 12.39
CA ASP A 81 -4.28 -13.53 11.77
C ASP A 81 -5.57 -12.69 11.92
N SER A 82 -5.46 -11.50 12.46
CA SER A 82 -6.57 -10.54 12.60
C SER A 82 -6.59 -9.52 11.48
N LEU A 83 -7.73 -8.85 11.36
CA LEU A 83 -7.98 -7.83 10.33
C LEU A 83 -7.79 -6.42 10.87
N GLY A 84 -7.25 -5.55 10.03
CA GLY A 84 -7.20 -4.11 10.24
C GLY A 84 -7.86 -3.38 9.08
N HIS A 85 -8.27 -2.13 9.31
CA HIS A 85 -9.01 -1.33 8.34
C HIS A 85 -8.43 0.07 8.23
N ILE A 86 -8.42 0.57 7.00
CA ILE A 86 -8.10 1.96 6.70
C ILE A 86 -9.25 2.50 5.85
N VAL A 87 -9.83 3.61 6.27
CA VAL A 87 -10.87 4.31 5.51
C VAL A 87 -10.22 5.49 4.81
N ILE A 88 -10.41 5.57 3.51
CA ILE A 88 -9.89 6.66 2.68
C ILE A 88 -11.08 7.44 2.14
N GLU A 89 -11.14 8.72 2.49
CA GLU A 89 -12.13 9.65 1.96
C GLU A 89 -11.51 10.54 0.90
N TYR A 90 -12.16 10.63 -0.26
CA TYR A 90 -11.82 11.56 -1.33
C TYR A 90 -12.85 12.69 -1.37
N ASP A 91 -12.38 13.95 -1.41
CA ASP A 91 -13.26 15.12 -1.29
C ASP A 91 -14.09 15.43 -2.54
N ALA A 92 -13.70 14.91 -3.70
CA ALA A 92 -14.38 15.12 -5.00
C ALA A 92 -14.57 16.61 -5.36
N GLU A 93 -13.61 17.46 -4.97
CA GLU A 93 -13.68 18.89 -5.23
C GLU A 93 -13.33 19.28 -6.67
N ASP A 94 -12.38 18.55 -7.27
CA ASP A 94 -11.90 18.84 -8.61
C ASP A 94 -12.58 17.93 -9.65
N ALA A 95 -13.21 18.52 -10.66
CA ALA A 95 -13.82 17.77 -11.75
C ALA A 95 -12.76 17.08 -12.62
N GLY A 96 -13.11 15.95 -13.17
CA GLY A 96 -12.27 15.17 -14.07
C GLY A 96 -11.71 13.90 -13.48
N TYR A 97 -10.80 13.27 -14.22
CA TYR A 97 -10.13 12.05 -13.80
C TYR A 97 -9.19 12.30 -12.62
N PHE A 98 -9.21 11.40 -11.67
CA PHE A 98 -8.24 11.38 -10.57
C PHE A 98 -7.66 10.00 -10.37
N ASN A 99 -6.39 9.98 -9.93
CA ASN A 99 -5.67 8.79 -9.50
C ASN A 99 -4.68 9.24 -8.42
N LYS A 100 -4.95 8.83 -7.18
CA LYS A 100 -4.19 9.27 -6.01
C LYS A 100 -3.63 8.09 -5.26
N TRP A 101 -2.35 8.15 -4.93
CA TRP A 101 -1.72 7.15 -4.08
C TRP A 101 -1.84 7.51 -2.60
N ILE A 102 -1.85 6.48 -1.78
CA ILE A 102 -1.80 6.57 -0.32
C ILE A 102 -0.70 5.61 0.14
N LYS A 103 0.22 6.09 0.95
CA LYS A 103 1.29 5.28 1.55
C LYS A 103 0.93 4.91 2.98
N VAL A 104 0.93 3.62 3.28
CA VAL A 104 0.66 3.08 4.61
C VAL A 104 1.96 2.58 5.21
N TYR A 105 2.33 3.11 6.37
CA TYR A 105 3.53 2.70 7.10
C TYR A 105 3.13 1.88 8.31
N PHE A 106 3.63 0.65 8.38
CA PHE A 106 3.47 -0.22 9.53
C PHE A 106 4.68 -0.11 10.45
N ASN A 107 4.45 -0.16 11.75
CA ASN A 107 5.53 -0.07 12.74
C ASN A 107 6.55 -1.19 12.55
N GLY A 108 7.83 -0.83 12.57
CA GLY A 108 8.93 -1.77 12.37
C GLY A 108 9.31 -2.03 10.91
N TYR A 109 8.59 -1.46 9.95
CA TYR A 109 8.83 -1.65 8.52
C TYR A 109 9.04 -0.31 7.82
N ARG A 110 10.17 -0.18 7.12
CA ARG A 110 10.51 1.06 6.41
C ARG A 110 9.80 1.21 5.09
N LYS A 111 9.50 0.09 4.44
CA LYS A 111 8.83 0.08 3.14
C LYS A 111 7.33 0.32 3.34
N ALA A 112 6.81 1.38 2.72
CA ALA A 112 5.39 1.66 2.72
C ALA A 112 4.63 0.68 1.84
N GLU A 113 3.43 0.32 2.27
CA GLU A 113 2.43 -0.30 1.42
C GLU A 113 1.70 0.80 0.67
N ARG A 114 1.43 0.58 -0.62
CA ARG A 114 0.77 1.58 -1.47
C ARG A 114 -0.65 1.17 -1.78
N LEU A 115 -1.56 2.10 -1.55
CA LEU A 115 -2.95 2.00 -1.97
C LEU A 115 -3.22 3.09 -3.01
N TRP A 116 -4.24 2.87 -3.83
CA TRP A 116 -4.64 3.79 -4.87
C TRP A 116 -6.15 3.97 -4.86
N ILE A 117 -6.58 5.19 -5.11
CA ILE A 117 -7.97 5.51 -5.43
C ILE A 117 -8.01 6.19 -6.79
N GLU A 118 -8.99 5.87 -7.58
CA GLU A 118 -9.20 6.45 -8.90
C GLU A 118 -10.67 6.61 -9.20
N GLY A 119 -10.98 7.42 -10.19
CA GLY A 119 -12.33 7.65 -10.64
C GLY A 119 -12.44 8.90 -11.48
N TRP A 120 -13.68 9.30 -11.69
CA TRP A 120 -14.03 10.48 -12.46
C TRP A 120 -15.02 11.31 -11.66
N VAL A 121 -14.72 12.61 -11.47
CA VAL A 121 -15.64 13.55 -10.82
C VAL A 121 -16.36 14.32 -11.90
N GLU A 122 -17.68 14.23 -11.91
CA GLU A 122 -18.55 14.97 -12.83
C GLU A 122 -18.62 16.45 -12.46
N GLU A 123 -18.84 17.27 -13.47
CA GLU A 123 -19.02 18.72 -13.26
C GLU A 123 -20.37 19.06 -12.62
#